data_86ca41b0b6c2b1593fe9ee16ceb0e149
#
_entry.id   86ca41b0b6c2b1593fe9ee16ceb0e149
#
_cell.length_a   1.000
_cell.length_b   1.000
_cell.length_c   1.000
_cell.angle_alpha   90.00
_cell.angle_beta   90.00
_cell.angle_gamma   90.00
#
_symmetry.space_group_name_H-M   'P 1'
#
loop_
_entity.id
_entity.type
_entity.pdbx_description
1 polymer ?
#
loop_
_entity_poly.entity_id
_entity_poly.type
_entity_poly.pdbx_seq_one_letter_code
_entity_poly.pdbx_strand_id
1 'polypeptide(L)'
;VASHRQIDAVINQCELLGDTESQLDHLGLSPDSHVVGHAKEAFLEMADWLSTELSPQASHNDGVGRERYQLFAEFFHGREVDLDTSYDWAQEELAKTVEEQRAIAHELYGDVSVAGAYRNLNQDERYILRGTDALIEWMSELNDKAADAFHVPEGLHTVECGIDRAGSGGIFYTPPSDDMIRPGTMWWSVPEGQETFHTWQEMSTVFHEGVPGHHLQHGYALLNRSELNLWRRSVCWNSAHGEGWALYAEHLMEDHGFFEDPGYRMGLLDSRRLRLARVMVDIGVHLGKCTPEGTGTWDAQYAK
;
A
#
# COMPACT_ATOMS: atom_id res chain seq x y z
N VAL A 1 -14.36 -14.12 15.51
CA VAL A 1 -15.41 -13.81 14.54
C VAL A 1 -15.15 -12.39 14.06
N ALA A 2 -15.34 -12.12 12.76
CA ALA A 2 -15.23 -10.78 12.18
C ALA A 2 -16.34 -9.88 12.73
N SER A 3 -16.15 -8.56 12.70
CA SER A 3 -17.21 -7.62 13.07
C SER A 3 -18.28 -7.55 11.99
N HIS A 4 -19.46 -7.06 12.36
CA HIS A 4 -20.58 -6.85 11.45
C HIS A 4 -20.16 -6.01 10.23
N ARG A 5 -19.43 -4.90 10.45
CA ARG A 5 -18.92 -4.02 9.41
C ARG A 5 -17.95 -4.73 8.43
N GLN A 6 -17.08 -5.61 8.95
CA GLN A 6 -16.17 -6.40 8.10
C GLN A 6 -16.94 -7.40 7.23
N ILE A 7 -17.96 -8.04 7.81
CA ILE A 7 -18.81 -8.99 7.08
C ILE A 7 -19.59 -8.25 5.99
N ASP A 8 -20.20 -7.10 6.29
CA ASP A 8 -20.91 -6.29 5.31
C ASP A 8 -20.01 -5.86 4.15
N ALA A 9 -18.74 -5.51 4.45
CA ALA A 9 -17.78 -5.18 3.39
C ALA A 9 -17.50 -6.37 2.47
N VAL A 10 -17.40 -7.59 3.02
CA VAL A 10 -17.19 -8.81 2.22
C VAL A 10 -18.47 -9.19 1.44
N ILE A 11 -19.66 -9.01 2.02
CA ILE A 11 -20.93 -9.19 1.31
C ILE A 11 -20.96 -8.30 0.07
N ASN A 12 -20.71 -7.00 0.23
CA ASN A 12 -20.67 -6.06 -0.88
C ASN A 12 -19.64 -6.44 -1.97
N GLN A 13 -18.45 -6.92 -1.57
CA GLN A 13 -17.44 -7.41 -2.52
C GLN A 13 -17.93 -8.64 -3.30
N CYS A 14 -18.58 -9.58 -2.62
CA CYS A 14 -19.15 -10.77 -3.25
C CYS A 14 -20.28 -10.40 -4.22
N GLU A 15 -21.15 -9.46 -3.85
CA GLU A 15 -22.24 -8.97 -4.71
C GLU A 15 -21.68 -8.31 -5.97
N LEU A 16 -20.64 -7.45 -5.85
CA LEU A 16 -19.98 -6.83 -6.99
C LEU A 16 -19.31 -7.85 -7.94
N LEU A 17 -18.72 -8.91 -7.38
CA LEU A 17 -18.12 -9.98 -8.19
C LEU A 17 -19.19 -10.88 -8.84
N GLY A 18 -20.35 -11.02 -8.20
CA GLY A 18 -21.48 -11.77 -8.71
C GLY A 18 -22.38 -11.03 -9.69
N ASP A 19 -22.18 -9.70 -9.86
CA ASP A 19 -23.01 -8.88 -10.76
C ASP A 19 -22.88 -9.30 -12.23
N THR A 20 -23.86 -8.92 -13.03
CA THR A 20 -23.90 -9.18 -14.48
C THR A 20 -22.74 -8.59 -15.24
N GLU A 21 -22.24 -7.43 -14.79
CA GLU A 21 -21.02 -6.76 -15.29
C GLU A 21 -20.00 -6.69 -14.16
N SER A 22 -19.15 -7.69 -14.03
CA SER A 22 -18.15 -7.76 -12.97
C SER A 22 -16.72 -7.84 -13.52
N GLN A 23 -15.76 -7.64 -12.64
CA GLN A 23 -14.33 -7.82 -12.99
C GLN A 23 -14.01 -9.22 -13.53
N LEU A 24 -14.83 -10.24 -13.18
CA LEU A 24 -14.65 -11.60 -13.68
C LEU A 24 -14.85 -11.70 -15.21
N ASP A 25 -15.60 -10.77 -15.81
CA ASP A 25 -15.80 -10.73 -17.26
C ASP A 25 -14.55 -10.26 -18.02
N HIS A 26 -13.62 -9.63 -17.34
CA HIS A 26 -12.37 -9.09 -17.92
C HIS A 26 -11.17 -10.03 -17.77
N LEU A 27 -11.36 -11.25 -17.26
CA LEU A 27 -10.28 -12.24 -17.09
C LEU A 27 -9.76 -12.85 -18.40
N GLY A 28 -10.21 -12.36 -19.56
CA GLY A 28 -9.79 -12.88 -20.88
C GLY A 28 -10.34 -14.28 -21.19
N LEU A 29 -11.30 -14.76 -20.41
CA LEU A 29 -12.02 -16.00 -20.69
C LEU A 29 -13.14 -15.77 -21.72
N SER A 30 -13.53 -16.83 -22.44
CA SER A 30 -14.65 -16.73 -23.38
C SER A 30 -15.91 -16.22 -22.67
N PRO A 31 -16.67 -15.28 -23.25
CA PRO A 31 -17.95 -14.82 -22.69
C PRO A 31 -18.97 -15.94 -22.42
N ASP A 32 -18.88 -17.05 -23.19
CA ASP A 32 -19.70 -18.25 -23.01
C ASP A 32 -19.11 -19.24 -22.00
N SER A 33 -18.08 -18.84 -21.24
CA SER A 33 -17.42 -19.70 -20.27
C SER A 33 -18.34 -20.01 -19.09
N HIS A 34 -18.75 -21.26 -18.93
CA HIS A 34 -19.46 -21.72 -17.72
C HIS A 34 -18.69 -21.44 -16.43
N VAL A 35 -17.37 -21.27 -16.51
CA VAL A 35 -16.49 -21.00 -15.36
C VAL A 35 -16.82 -19.65 -14.74
N VAL A 36 -16.97 -18.60 -15.57
CA VAL A 36 -17.31 -17.24 -15.07
C VAL A 36 -18.70 -17.24 -14.46
N GLY A 37 -19.69 -17.87 -15.12
CA GLY A 37 -21.05 -17.99 -14.58
C GLY A 37 -21.10 -18.69 -13.22
N HIS A 38 -20.43 -19.83 -13.10
CA HIS A 38 -20.36 -20.56 -11.82
C HIS A 38 -19.62 -19.78 -10.74
N ALA A 39 -18.57 -19.03 -11.11
CA ALA A 39 -17.86 -18.19 -10.15
C ALA A 39 -18.77 -17.07 -9.60
N LYS A 40 -19.52 -16.39 -10.48
CA LYS A 40 -20.51 -15.37 -10.08
C LYS A 40 -21.58 -15.95 -9.15
N GLU A 41 -22.16 -17.10 -9.50
CA GLU A 41 -23.13 -17.80 -8.66
C GLU A 41 -22.55 -18.11 -7.27
N ALA A 42 -21.32 -18.63 -7.20
CA ALA A 42 -20.65 -18.94 -5.94
C ALA A 42 -20.40 -17.69 -5.06
N PHE A 43 -20.09 -16.55 -5.65
CA PHE A 43 -19.96 -15.30 -4.91
C PHE A 43 -21.32 -14.82 -4.38
N LEU A 44 -22.40 -14.92 -5.14
CA LEU A 44 -23.74 -14.57 -4.67
C LEU A 44 -24.23 -15.52 -3.57
N GLU A 45 -23.97 -16.82 -3.68
CA GLU A 45 -24.26 -17.79 -2.61
C GLU A 45 -23.46 -17.46 -1.33
N MET A 46 -22.20 -17.05 -1.46
CA MET A 46 -21.38 -16.62 -0.32
C MET A 46 -21.95 -15.35 0.32
N ALA A 47 -22.36 -14.36 -0.48
CA ALA A 47 -22.99 -13.13 0.03
C ALA A 47 -24.29 -13.45 0.82
N ASP A 48 -25.15 -14.32 0.28
CA ASP A 48 -26.37 -14.76 0.95
C ASP A 48 -26.06 -15.47 2.27
N TRP A 49 -25.14 -16.42 2.27
CA TRP A 49 -24.73 -17.13 3.49
C TRP A 49 -24.14 -16.19 4.54
N LEU A 50 -23.26 -15.27 4.14
CA LEU A 50 -22.69 -14.29 5.05
C LEU A 50 -23.78 -13.40 5.68
N SER A 51 -24.75 -12.96 4.88
CA SER A 51 -25.85 -12.10 5.32
C SER A 51 -26.83 -12.83 6.26
N THR A 52 -27.17 -14.07 5.92
CA THR A 52 -28.23 -14.80 6.64
C THR A 52 -27.70 -15.56 7.86
N GLU A 53 -26.49 -16.11 7.79
CA GLU A 53 -25.96 -17.00 8.82
C GLU A 53 -24.89 -16.34 9.70
N LEU A 54 -23.97 -15.59 9.12
CA LEU A 54 -22.82 -15.08 9.88
C LEU A 54 -23.07 -13.67 10.43
N SER A 55 -23.58 -12.75 9.63
CA SER A 55 -23.81 -11.35 10.03
C SER A 55 -24.68 -11.21 11.28
N PRO A 56 -25.78 -11.96 11.46
CA PRO A 56 -26.61 -11.87 12.66
C PRO A 56 -25.91 -12.27 13.97
N GLN A 57 -24.80 -13.00 13.88
CA GLN A 57 -24.01 -13.48 15.02
C GLN A 57 -22.73 -12.62 15.26
N ALA A 58 -22.47 -11.67 14.39
CA ALA A 58 -21.27 -10.86 14.44
C ALA A 58 -21.32 -9.76 15.51
N SER A 59 -20.15 -9.39 16.00
CA SER A 59 -20.02 -8.27 16.92
C SER A 59 -20.21 -6.94 16.19
N HIS A 60 -20.93 -6.01 16.80
CA HIS A 60 -20.97 -4.62 16.34
C HIS A 60 -19.76 -3.81 16.80
N ASN A 61 -18.91 -4.37 17.67
CA ASN A 61 -17.65 -3.77 18.07
C ASN A 61 -16.53 -4.24 17.13
N ASP A 62 -15.87 -3.31 16.44
CA ASP A 62 -14.72 -3.58 15.58
C ASP A 62 -13.45 -3.90 16.36
N GLY A 63 -13.32 -3.38 17.58
CA GLY A 63 -12.18 -3.63 18.46
C GLY A 63 -12.14 -5.09 18.95
N VAL A 64 -10.98 -5.74 18.76
CA VAL A 64 -10.79 -7.15 19.16
C VAL A 64 -10.22 -7.30 20.56
N GLY A 65 -9.82 -6.20 21.22
CA GLY A 65 -9.18 -6.17 22.52
C GLY A 65 -7.69 -6.54 22.47
N ARG A 66 -6.99 -6.19 23.57
CA ARG A 66 -5.51 -6.28 23.66
C ARG A 66 -4.97 -7.69 23.43
N GLU A 67 -5.53 -8.69 24.08
CA GLU A 67 -4.99 -10.05 24.01
C GLU A 67 -5.00 -10.60 22.57
N ARG A 68 -6.14 -10.46 21.89
CA ARG A 68 -6.28 -10.93 20.51
C ARG A 68 -5.44 -10.09 19.53
N TYR A 69 -5.40 -8.79 19.73
CA TYR A 69 -4.58 -7.90 18.89
C TYR A 69 -3.09 -8.22 19.05
N GLN A 70 -2.60 -8.47 20.28
CA GLN A 70 -1.22 -8.85 20.52
C GLN A 70 -0.81 -10.13 19.78
N LEU A 71 -1.68 -11.15 19.75
CA LEU A 71 -1.41 -12.39 19.02
C LEU A 71 -1.26 -12.15 17.52
N PHE A 72 -2.12 -11.32 16.93
CA PHE A 72 -2.00 -10.97 15.52
C PHE A 72 -0.80 -10.07 15.24
N ALA A 73 -0.52 -9.10 16.10
CA ALA A 73 0.67 -8.27 15.97
C ALA A 73 1.94 -9.14 15.99
N GLU A 74 2.05 -10.08 16.92
CA GLU A 74 3.16 -11.02 16.98
C GLU A 74 3.26 -11.90 15.73
N PHE A 75 2.13 -12.39 15.22
CA PHE A 75 2.08 -13.18 13.98
C PHE A 75 2.61 -12.40 12.77
N PHE A 76 2.15 -11.16 12.56
CA PHE A 76 2.54 -10.35 11.41
C PHE A 76 3.94 -9.76 11.53
N HIS A 77 4.41 -9.50 12.75
CA HIS A 77 5.76 -8.98 13.02
C HIS A 77 6.82 -10.08 13.19
N GLY A 78 6.40 -11.32 13.48
CA GLY A 78 7.31 -12.41 13.80
C GLY A 78 8.01 -12.24 15.15
N ARG A 79 7.57 -11.29 15.98
CA ARG A 79 8.08 -10.99 17.32
C ARG A 79 7.04 -10.24 18.14
N GLU A 80 7.22 -10.26 19.45
CA GLU A 80 6.44 -9.42 20.35
C GLU A 80 6.70 -7.92 20.08
N VAL A 81 5.63 -7.13 20.08
CA VAL A 81 5.66 -5.67 19.90
C VAL A 81 4.94 -5.03 21.09
N ASP A 82 5.56 -4.06 21.72
CA ASP A 82 4.91 -3.24 22.74
C ASP A 82 3.95 -2.25 22.06
N LEU A 83 2.65 -2.54 22.21
CA LEU A 83 1.59 -1.78 21.54
C LEU A 83 1.44 -0.35 22.07
N ASP A 84 1.68 -0.13 23.36
CA ASP A 84 1.58 1.21 23.94
C ASP A 84 2.75 2.07 23.51
N THR A 85 3.97 1.55 23.59
CA THR A 85 5.18 2.23 23.08
C THR A 85 5.06 2.53 21.58
N SER A 86 4.52 1.60 20.79
CA SER A 86 4.32 1.80 19.34
C SER A 86 3.30 2.90 19.04
N TYR A 87 2.21 2.97 19.81
CA TYR A 87 1.20 4.01 19.69
C TYR A 87 1.76 5.39 20.02
N ASP A 88 2.47 5.51 21.16
CA ASP A 88 3.04 6.77 21.63
C ASP A 88 4.13 7.26 20.65
N TRP A 89 4.99 6.35 20.17
CA TRP A 89 5.97 6.65 19.12
C TRP A 89 5.32 7.16 17.84
N ALA A 90 4.25 6.51 17.37
CA ALA A 90 3.57 6.94 16.15
C ALA A 90 2.95 8.34 16.32
N GLN A 91 2.43 8.67 17.49
CA GLN A 91 1.90 10.00 17.80
C GLN A 91 2.99 11.08 17.77
N GLU A 92 4.16 10.80 18.35
CA GLU A 92 5.30 11.73 18.35
C GLU A 92 5.84 11.95 16.94
N GLU A 93 6.03 10.87 16.17
CA GLU A 93 6.54 10.94 14.80
C GLU A 93 5.53 11.61 13.84
N LEU A 94 4.23 11.38 14.05
CA LEU A 94 3.18 12.08 13.29
C LEU A 94 3.23 13.59 13.52
N ALA A 95 3.42 14.02 14.76
CA ALA A 95 3.53 15.45 15.07
C ALA A 95 4.76 16.08 14.40
N LYS A 96 5.93 15.42 14.43
CA LYS A 96 7.14 15.87 13.73
C LYS A 96 6.94 15.94 12.23
N THR A 97 6.34 14.90 11.62
CA THR A 97 6.05 14.85 10.18
C THR A 97 5.14 15.99 9.74
N VAL A 98 4.08 16.29 10.51
CA VAL A 98 3.17 17.40 10.22
C VAL A 98 3.88 18.76 10.32
N GLU A 99 4.77 18.93 11.29
CA GLU A 99 5.52 20.19 11.43
C GLU A 99 6.50 20.39 10.26
N GLU A 100 7.16 19.34 9.81
CA GLU A 100 8.03 19.38 8.63
C GLU A 100 7.22 19.68 7.36
N GLN A 101 6.05 19.07 7.18
CA GLN A 101 5.15 19.41 6.07
C GLN A 101 4.72 20.89 6.09
N ARG A 102 4.48 21.47 7.26
CA ARG A 102 4.16 22.91 7.40
C ARG A 102 5.35 23.78 6.98
N ALA A 103 6.56 23.40 7.37
CA ALA A 103 7.76 24.13 6.96
C ALA A 103 7.95 24.11 5.43
N ILE A 104 7.79 22.96 4.79
CA ILE A 104 7.88 22.83 3.33
C ILE A 104 6.73 23.61 2.64
N ALA A 105 5.51 23.54 3.16
CA ALA A 105 4.39 24.32 2.62
C ALA A 105 4.67 25.82 2.64
N HIS A 106 5.26 26.31 3.74
CA HIS A 106 5.67 27.71 3.87
C HIS A 106 6.83 28.07 2.93
N GLU A 107 7.81 27.20 2.78
CA GLU A 107 8.93 27.38 1.85
C GLU A 107 8.46 27.52 0.40
N LEU A 108 7.57 26.62 -0.03
CA LEU A 108 7.08 26.57 -1.42
C LEU A 108 6.10 27.70 -1.75
N TYR A 109 5.19 28.02 -0.84
CA TYR A 109 4.00 28.82 -1.14
C TYR A 109 3.68 29.91 -0.12
N GLY A 110 4.54 30.14 0.86
CA GLY A 110 4.31 31.13 1.91
C GLY A 110 3.25 30.69 2.92
N ASP A 111 2.38 31.60 3.32
CA ASP A 111 1.40 31.37 4.38
C ASP A 111 0.19 30.55 3.87
N VAL A 112 0.43 29.28 3.56
CA VAL A 112 -0.62 28.32 3.17
C VAL A 112 -0.61 27.10 4.10
N SER A 113 -1.80 26.47 4.26
CA SER A 113 -1.88 25.20 4.96
C SER A 113 -1.25 24.05 4.14
N VAL A 114 -0.91 22.94 4.79
CA VAL A 114 -0.44 21.73 4.11
C VAL A 114 -1.42 21.28 3.01
N ALA A 115 -2.73 21.29 3.30
CA ALA A 115 -3.75 21.01 2.29
C ALA A 115 -3.78 22.02 1.13
N GLY A 116 -3.41 23.27 1.41
CA GLY A 116 -3.22 24.31 0.39
C GLY A 116 -2.02 24.00 -0.49
N ALA A 117 -0.90 23.59 0.10
CA ALA A 117 0.30 23.18 -0.62
C ALA A 117 0.04 21.97 -1.54
N TYR A 118 -0.71 20.97 -1.08
CA TYR A 118 -1.11 19.81 -1.92
C TYR A 118 -1.91 20.24 -3.15
N ARG A 119 -2.88 21.16 -2.98
CA ARG A 119 -3.64 21.69 -4.13
C ARG A 119 -2.75 22.43 -5.13
N ASN A 120 -1.75 23.17 -4.65
CA ASN A 120 -0.82 23.88 -5.51
C ASN A 120 0.13 22.91 -6.23
N LEU A 121 0.67 21.89 -5.55
CA LEU A 121 1.49 20.83 -6.13
C LEU A 121 0.72 20.07 -7.22
N ASN A 122 -0.56 19.80 -7.02
CA ASN A 122 -1.41 19.15 -8.01
C ASN A 122 -1.67 20.01 -9.26
N GLN A 123 -1.35 21.31 -9.23
CA GLN A 123 -1.46 22.21 -10.37
C GLN A 123 -0.11 22.61 -10.96
N ASP A 124 0.97 22.17 -10.36
CA ASP A 124 2.31 22.49 -10.83
C ASP A 124 2.74 21.52 -11.94
N GLU A 125 2.90 22.06 -13.16
CA GLU A 125 3.26 21.30 -14.35
C GLU A 125 4.57 20.48 -14.20
N ARG A 126 5.43 20.83 -13.26
CA ARG A 126 6.67 20.05 -12.96
C ARG A 126 6.39 18.65 -12.47
N TYR A 127 5.23 18.45 -11.85
CA TYR A 127 4.84 17.18 -11.21
C TYR A 127 3.66 16.50 -11.90
N ILE A 128 3.27 16.96 -13.09
CA ILE A 128 2.13 16.41 -13.81
C ILE A 128 2.61 15.57 -14.99
N LEU A 129 2.17 14.32 -15.02
CA LEU A 129 2.27 13.45 -16.19
C LEU A 129 0.90 13.27 -16.84
N ARG A 130 0.90 13.14 -18.16
CA ARG A 130 -0.32 12.92 -18.95
C ARG A 130 -0.20 11.65 -19.77
N GLY A 131 -1.16 10.76 -19.58
CA GLY A 131 -1.22 9.45 -20.22
C GLY A 131 -0.39 8.37 -19.49
N THR A 132 -0.81 7.15 -19.67
CA THR A 132 -0.18 5.98 -19.03
C THR A 132 1.21 5.68 -19.57
N ASP A 133 1.50 6.02 -20.83
CA ASP A 133 2.83 5.81 -21.42
C ASP A 133 3.88 6.70 -20.73
N ALA A 134 3.55 7.98 -20.48
CA ALA A 134 4.44 8.89 -19.74
C ALA A 134 4.64 8.44 -18.28
N LEU A 135 3.61 7.83 -17.66
CA LEU A 135 3.72 7.27 -16.32
C LEU A 135 4.69 6.08 -16.30
N ILE A 136 4.57 5.15 -17.25
CA ILE A 136 5.46 3.99 -17.36
C ILE A 136 6.91 4.44 -17.60
N GLU A 137 7.13 5.40 -18.52
CA GLU A 137 8.46 5.95 -18.80
C GLU A 137 9.09 6.56 -17.54
N TRP A 138 8.34 7.40 -16.82
CA TRP A 138 8.80 8.03 -15.58
C TRP A 138 9.15 7.01 -14.49
N MET A 139 8.33 5.98 -14.29
CA MET A 139 8.61 4.90 -13.33
C MET A 139 9.89 4.14 -13.69
N SER A 140 10.06 3.82 -14.98
CA SER A 140 11.23 3.10 -15.48
C SER A 140 12.50 3.91 -15.30
N GLU A 141 12.48 5.20 -15.67
CA GLU A 141 13.63 6.10 -15.47
C GLU A 141 14.05 6.25 -14.01
N LEU A 142 13.08 6.32 -13.08
CA LEU A 142 13.40 6.40 -11.66
C LEU A 142 14.05 5.11 -11.15
N ASN A 143 13.53 3.95 -11.56
CA ASN A 143 14.11 2.67 -11.19
C ASN A 143 15.53 2.50 -11.77
N ASP A 144 15.76 2.88 -13.01
CA ASP A 144 17.10 2.83 -13.63
C ASP A 144 18.10 3.73 -12.88
N LYS A 145 17.72 4.97 -12.56
CA LYS A 145 18.54 5.90 -11.78
C LYS A 145 18.86 5.34 -10.38
N ALA A 146 17.88 4.72 -9.73
CA ALA A 146 18.08 4.07 -8.45
C ALA A 146 19.00 2.84 -8.57
N ALA A 147 18.82 2.00 -9.59
CA ALA A 147 19.64 0.83 -9.84
C ALA A 147 21.11 1.19 -10.07
N ASP A 148 21.38 2.27 -10.81
CA ASP A 148 22.71 2.82 -11.00
C ASP A 148 23.33 3.32 -9.69
N ALA A 149 22.57 4.07 -8.90
CA ALA A 149 23.03 4.63 -7.62
C ALA A 149 23.42 3.55 -6.60
N PHE A 150 22.68 2.44 -6.57
CA PHE A 150 22.93 1.30 -5.68
C PHE A 150 23.80 0.20 -6.27
N HIS A 151 24.32 0.38 -7.50
CA HIS A 151 25.13 -0.62 -8.21
C HIS A 151 24.46 -2.00 -8.23
N VAL A 152 23.18 -2.02 -8.55
CA VAL A 152 22.37 -3.23 -8.56
C VAL A 152 22.93 -4.24 -9.59
N PRO A 153 23.00 -5.54 -9.26
CA PRO A 153 23.47 -6.55 -10.21
C PRO A 153 22.67 -6.54 -11.51
N GLU A 154 23.34 -6.78 -12.66
CA GLU A 154 22.74 -6.77 -14.00
C GLU A 154 21.42 -7.56 -14.09
N GLY A 155 21.33 -8.71 -13.44
CA GLY A 155 20.10 -9.55 -13.42
C GLY A 155 18.92 -8.95 -12.64
N LEU A 156 19.13 -7.84 -11.90
CA LEU A 156 18.10 -7.14 -11.12
C LEU A 156 18.04 -5.64 -11.48
N HIS A 157 18.79 -5.20 -12.48
CA HIS A 157 18.87 -3.78 -12.80
C HIS A 157 17.54 -3.23 -13.35
N THR A 158 16.83 -4.04 -14.14
CA THR A 158 15.60 -3.61 -14.80
C THR A 158 14.36 -4.07 -14.02
N VAL A 159 13.48 -3.12 -13.72
CA VAL A 159 12.13 -3.36 -13.20
C VAL A 159 11.14 -3.15 -14.32
N GLU A 160 10.31 -4.14 -14.62
CA GLU A 160 9.19 -3.89 -15.52
C GLU A 160 8.12 -3.03 -14.84
N CYS A 161 7.57 -2.08 -15.58
CA CYS A 161 6.50 -1.21 -15.12
C CYS A 161 5.26 -1.45 -15.97
N GLY A 162 4.14 -1.75 -15.33
CA GLY A 162 2.89 -2.07 -15.99
C GLY A 162 1.68 -1.33 -15.43
N ILE A 163 0.62 -1.25 -16.23
CA ILE A 163 -0.67 -0.68 -15.81
C ILE A 163 -1.63 -1.83 -15.49
N ASP A 164 -2.10 -1.85 -14.25
CA ASP A 164 -3.20 -2.72 -13.84
C ASP A 164 -4.54 -2.05 -14.18
N ARG A 165 -5.25 -2.63 -15.15
CA ARG A 165 -6.57 -2.18 -15.59
C ARG A 165 -7.71 -2.89 -14.87
N ALA A 166 -7.40 -3.87 -14.02
CA ALA A 166 -8.42 -4.57 -13.24
C ALA A 166 -8.96 -3.71 -12.08
N GLY A 167 -8.33 -2.55 -11.82
CA GLY A 167 -8.82 -1.59 -10.83
C GLY A 167 -8.65 -2.09 -9.40
N SER A 168 -7.56 -2.83 -9.11
CA SER A 168 -7.23 -3.32 -7.76
C SER A 168 -7.09 -2.20 -6.72
N GLY A 169 -6.96 -0.94 -7.20
CA GLY A 169 -6.98 0.27 -6.38
C GLY A 169 -5.65 0.57 -5.69
N GLY A 170 -4.55 -0.06 -6.09
CA GLY A 170 -3.25 0.15 -5.47
C GLY A 170 -2.09 0.13 -6.46
N ILE A 171 -0.91 0.43 -5.94
CA ILE A 171 0.36 0.18 -6.59
C ILE A 171 0.94 -1.03 -5.87
N PHE A 172 1.46 -2.00 -6.62
CA PHE A 172 1.98 -3.23 -6.04
C PHE A 172 3.06 -3.86 -6.91
N TYR A 173 3.87 -4.69 -6.29
CA TYR A 173 4.94 -5.40 -6.95
C TYR A 173 4.66 -6.90 -7.05
N THR A 174 4.92 -7.49 -8.22
CA THR A 174 4.93 -8.95 -8.42
C THR A 174 6.37 -9.42 -8.60
N PRO A 175 6.86 -10.35 -7.74
CA PRO A 175 8.22 -10.84 -7.81
C PRO A 175 8.52 -11.57 -9.13
N PRO A 176 9.80 -11.67 -9.53
CA PRO A 176 10.19 -12.54 -10.63
C PRO A 176 9.80 -13.99 -10.37
N SER A 177 9.69 -14.79 -11.43
CA SER A 177 9.59 -16.25 -11.27
C SER A 177 10.89 -16.84 -10.67
N ASP A 178 10.80 -18.02 -10.05
CA ASP A 178 11.96 -18.68 -9.40
C ASP A 178 13.14 -18.93 -10.35
N ASP A 179 12.85 -19.13 -11.64
CA ASP A 179 13.84 -19.24 -12.72
C ASP A 179 14.26 -17.89 -13.32
N MET A 180 13.68 -16.79 -12.85
CA MET A 180 13.88 -15.41 -13.34
C MET A 180 13.52 -15.20 -14.82
N ILE A 181 12.77 -16.11 -15.45
CA ILE A 181 12.31 -15.95 -16.85
C ILE A 181 11.22 -14.88 -16.92
N ARG A 182 10.25 -14.92 -16.01
CA ARG A 182 9.30 -13.82 -15.84
C ARG A 182 9.93 -12.77 -14.94
N PRO A 183 10.09 -11.52 -15.41
CA PRO A 183 10.70 -10.47 -14.63
C PRO A 183 9.83 -10.03 -13.45
N GLY A 184 10.42 -9.29 -12.53
CA GLY A 184 9.69 -8.57 -11.50
C GLY A 184 9.01 -7.34 -12.09
N THR A 185 7.76 -7.13 -11.74
CA THR A 185 6.93 -6.08 -12.33
C THR A 185 6.28 -5.22 -11.26
N MET A 186 6.44 -3.92 -11.36
CA MET A 186 5.68 -2.93 -10.59
C MET A 186 4.40 -2.59 -11.36
N TRP A 187 3.27 -2.73 -10.71
CA TRP A 187 1.95 -2.48 -11.28
C TRP A 187 1.34 -1.22 -10.70
N TRP A 188 0.81 -0.39 -11.58
CA TRP A 188 0.07 0.79 -11.21
C TRP A 188 -1.39 0.65 -11.58
N SER A 189 -2.27 0.61 -10.59
CA SER A 189 -3.71 0.53 -10.84
C SER A 189 -4.23 1.89 -11.26
N VAL A 190 -4.75 1.96 -12.48
CA VAL A 190 -5.27 3.19 -13.08
C VAL A 190 -6.78 3.05 -13.31
N PRO A 191 -7.61 3.81 -12.58
CA PRO A 191 -9.04 3.86 -12.85
C PRO A 191 -9.35 4.25 -14.30
N GLU A 192 -10.47 3.77 -14.82
CA GLU A 192 -10.93 4.13 -16.16
C GLU A 192 -11.09 5.64 -16.29
N GLY A 193 -10.51 6.21 -17.36
CA GLY A 193 -10.56 7.65 -17.64
C GLY A 193 -9.56 8.51 -16.88
N GLN A 194 -8.72 7.95 -16.03
CA GLN A 194 -7.63 8.71 -15.41
C GLN A 194 -6.46 8.86 -16.39
N GLU A 195 -6.21 10.11 -16.77
CA GLU A 195 -5.15 10.49 -17.74
C GLU A 195 -4.11 11.43 -17.11
N THR A 196 -4.26 11.80 -15.85
CA THR A 196 -3.36 12.75 -15.16
C THR A 196 -2.84 12.13 -13.88
N PHE A 197 -1.52 12.22 -13.69
CA PHE A 197 -0.81 11.64 -12.54
C PHE A 197 0.08 12.70 -11.90
N HIS A 198 0.19 12.67 -10.56
CA HIS A 198 0.95 13.64 -9.77
C HIS A 198 2.20 13.00 -9.19
N THR A 199 3.34 13.19 -9.86
CA THR A 199 4.61 12.54 -9.51
C THR A 199 5.13 12.91 -8.13
N TRP A 200 4.81 14.12 -7.64
CA TRP A 200 5.27 14.58 -6.34
C TRP A 200 4.79 13.67 -5.20
N GLN A 201 3.60 13.10 -5.33
CA GLN A 201 2.99 12.25 -4.31
C GLN A 201 3.50 10.81 -4.39
N GLU A 202 3.86 10.36 -5.59
CA GLU A 202 4.04 8.93 -5.87
C GLU A 202 5.50 8.48 -5.97
N MET A 203 6.44 9.41 -5.95
CA MET A 203 7.85 9.07 -6.13
C MET A 203 8.38 8.09 -5.09
N SER A 204 7.94 8.24 -3.83
CA SER A 204 8.33 7.30 -2.76
C SER A 204 7.80 5.89 -3.01
N THR A 205 6.60 5.77 -3.59
CA THR A 205 5.98 4.48 -3.94
C THR A 205 6.77 3.76 -5.03
N VAL A 206 7.32 4.48 -6.02
CA VAL A 206 8.19 3.87 -7.05
C VAL A 206 9.42 3.22 -6.41
N PHE A 207 10.04 3.85 -5.43
CA PHE A 207 11.18 3.28 -4.71
C PHE A 207 10.79 2.18 -3.73
N HIS A 208 9.60 2.24 -3.17
CA HIS A 208 9.02 1.20 -2.31
C HIS A 208 8.82 -0.11 -3.07
N GLU A 209 8.17 -0.04 -4.24
CA GLU A 209 7.86 -1.21 -5.05
C GLU A 209 9.05 -1.67 -5.91
N GLY A 210 9.83 -0.72 -6.41
CA GLY A 210 10.96 -0.93 -7.29
C GLY A 210 12.30 -1.07 -6.56
N VAL A 211 13.28 -0.28 -7.02
CA VAL A 211 14.64 -0.24 -6.47
C VAL A 211 14.78 0.96 -5.52
N PRO A 212 15.30 0.77 -4.31
CA PRO A 212 15.84 -0.45 -3.70
C PRO A 212 14.83 -1.27 -2.88
N GLY A 213 13.53 -1.05 -3.05
CA GLY A 213 12.46 -1.67 -2.28
C GLY A 213 12.19 -3.14 -2.60
N HIS A 214 10.92 -3.48 -2.85
CA HIS A 214 10.49 -4.88 -3.03
C HIS A 214 11.19 -5.61 -4.17
N HIS A 215 11.48 -4.93 -5.28
CA HIS A 215 12.21 -5.54 -6.39
C HIS A 215 13.57 -6.06 -5.95
N LEU A 216 14.34 -5.24 -5.25
CA LEU A 216 15.67 -5.62 -4.79
C LEU A 216 15.61 -6.73 -3.73
N GLN A 217 14.68 -6.62 -2.77
CA GLN A 217 14.48 -7.61 -1.72
C GLN A 217 14.19 -9.00 -2.29
N HIS A 218 13.20 -9.12 -3.15
CA HIS A 218 12.81 -10.39 -3.77
C HIS A 218 13.88 -10.91 -4.74
N GLY A 219 14.46 -10.00 -5.52
CA GLY A 219 15.52 -10.34 -6.46
C GLY A 219 16.75 -10.95 -5.77
N TYR A 220 17.22 -10.35 -4.67
CA TYR A 220 18.34 -10.92 -3.90
C TYR A 220 18.00 -12.27 -3.27
N ALA A 221 16.77 -12.51 -2.84
CA ALA A 221 16.35 -13.82 -2.37
C ALA A 221 16.47 -14.88 -3.48
N LEU A 222 16.14 -14.53 -4.73
CA LEU A 222 16.28 -15.42 -5.89
C LEU A 222 17.74 -15.59 -6.33
N LEU A 223 18.57 -14.55 -6.31
CA LEU A 223 20.00 -14.67 -6.59
C LEU A 223 20.71 -15.59 -5.59
N ASN A 224 20.26 -15.62 -4.33
CA ASN A 224 20.79 -16.49 -3.28
C ASN A 224 20.07 -17.86 -3.21
N ARG A 225 19.49 -18.32 -4.29
CA ARG A 225 18.72 -19.58 -4.33
C ARG A 225 19.53 -20.83 -3.97
N SER A 226 20.85 -20.80 -4.04
CA SER A 226 21.71 -21.88 -3.56
C SER A 226 21.71 -22.02 -2.03
N GLU A 227 21.49 -20.91 -1.32
CA GLU A 227 21.49 -20.83 0.14
C GLU A 227 20.07 -20.89 0.73
N LEU A 228 19.06 -20.55 -0.07
CA LEU A 228 17.67 -20.49 0.35
C LEU A 228 16.84 -21.62 -0.29
N ASN A 229 16.12 -22.37 0.53
CA ASN A 229 15.16 -23.32 0.02
C ASN A 229 13.97 -22.61 -0.68
N LEU A 230 13.20 -23.37 -1.49
CA LEU A 230 12.09 -22.81 -2.26
C LEU A 230 11.07 -22.04 -1.38
N TRP A 231 10.76 -22.58 -0.20
CA TRP A 231 9.81 -21.92 0.69
C TRP A 231 10.29 -20.55 1.16
N ARG A 232 11.58 -20.41 1.54
CA ARG A 232 12.14 -19.14 2.03
C ARG A 232 12.21 -18.07 0.95
N ARG A 233 12.50 -18.43 -0.28
CA ARG A 233 12.67 -17.45 -1.36
C ARG A 233 11.39 -17.11 -2.13
N SER A 234 10.32 -17.95 -2.02
CA SER A 234 9.13 -17.79 -2.85
C SER A 234 7.82 -17.68 -2.06
N VAL A 235 7.74 -18.25 -0.87
CA VAL A 235 6.49 -18.38 -0.10
C VAL A 235 6.55 -17.71 1.26
N CYS A 236 7.74 -17.74 1.91
CA CYS A 236 7.90 -17.17 3.25
C CYS A 236 7.81 -15.64 3.21
N TRP A 237 6.64 -15.13 3.49
CA TRP A 237 6.41 -13.71 3.65
C TRP A 237 6.21 -13.36 5.13
N ASN A 238 6.94 -12.36 5.60
CA ASN A 238 6.70 -11.70 6.87
C ASN A 238 6.46 -10.22 6.60
N SER A 239 5.28 -9.71 6.92
CA SER A 239 4.86 -8.35 6.59
C SER A 239 5.79 -7.29 7.19
N ALA A 240 6.22 -7.45 8.45
CA ALA A 240 7.13 -6.49 9.07
C ALA A 240 8.51 -6.46 8.39
N HIS A 241 9.01 -7.61 7.89
CA HIS A 241 10.26 -7.66 7.16
C HIS A 241 10.10 -7.04 5.76
N GLY A 242 9.09 -7.46 5.00
CA GLY A 242 8.88 -6.98 3.63
C GLY A 242 8.56 -5.49 3.58
N GLU A 243 7.52 -5.07 4.28
CA GLU A 243 7.11 -3.67 4.30
C GLU A 243 8.14 -2.78 5.04
N GLY A 244 8.73 -3.30 6.11
CA GLY A 244 9.80 -2.59 6.84
C GLY A 244 11.03 -2.36 5.97
N TRP A 245 11.43 -3.32 5.14
CA TRP A 245 12.48 -3.12 4.15
C TRP A 245 12.11 -2.03 3.13
N ALA A 246 10.91 -2.08 2.56
CA ALA A 246 10.48 -1.11 1.57
C ALA A 246 10.36 0.31 2.14
N LEU A 247 9.92 0.47 3.39
CA LEU A 247 9.96 1.75 4.10
C LEU A 247 11.39 2.24 4.36
N TYR A 248 12.29 1.34 4.71
CA TYR A 248 13.71 1.66 4.85
C TYR A 248 14.33 2.06 3.51
N ALA A 249 13.93 1.42 2.41
CA ALA A 249 14.34 1.78 1.06
C ALA A 249 13.94 3.22 0.69
N GLU A 250 12.72 3.65 1.02
CA GLU A 250 12.30 5.05 0.84
C GLU A 250 13.23 6.03 1.61
N HIS A 251 13.62 5.66 2.84
CA HIS A 251 14.54 6.46 3.64
C HIS A 251 15.96 6.48 3.06
N LEU A 252 16.46 5.36 2.55
CA LEU A 252 17.74 5.31 1.85
C LEU A 252 17.77 6.25 0.64
N MET A 253 16.66 6.35 -0.11
CA MET A 253 16.55 7.27 -1.24
C MET A 253 16.58 8.74 -0.80
N GLU A 254 16.01 9.06 0.36
CA GLU A 254 16.14 10.38 0.99
C GLU A 254 17.61 10.70 1.30
N ASP A 255 18.32 9.76 1.94
CA ASP A 255 19.76 9.92 2.27
C ASP A 255 20.65 10.04 1.03
N HIS A 256 20.24 9.46 -0.10
CA HIS A 256 20.95 9.56 -1.38
C HIS A 256 20.56 10.78 -2.23
N GLY A 257 19.75 11.69 -1.69
CA GLY A 257 19.44 12.98 -2.32
C GLY A 257 18.31 12.94 -3.36
N PHE A 258 17.56 11.83 -3.48
CA PHE A 258 16.45 11.76 -4.44
C PHE A 258 15.25 12.64 -4.06
N PHE A 259 15.15 13.05 -2.80
CA PHE A 259 14.08 13.90 -2.27
C PHE A 259 14.56 15.33 -1.93
N GLU A 260 15.60 15.85 -2.60
CA GLU A 260 16.06 17.23 -2.41
C GLU A 260 15.02 18.26 -2.90
N ASP A 261 14.22 17.90 -3.92
CA ASP A 261 13.11 18.75 -4.36
C ASP A 261 12.00 18.79 -3.30
N PRO A 262 11.58 19.99 -2.83
CA PRO A 262 10.60 20.12 -1.75
C PRO A 262 9.24 19.50 -2.07
N GLY A 263 8.83 19.45 -3.35
CA GLY A 263 7.58 18.81 -3.75
C GLY A 263 7.65 17.30 -3.59
N TYR A 264 8.72 16.66 -4.02
CA TYR A 264 8.92 15.22 -3.81
C TYR A 264 9.09 14.87 -2.33
N ARG A 265 9.77 15.74 -1.56
CA ARG A 265 9.87 15.57 -0.12
C ARG A 265 8.51 15.69 0.58
N MET A 266 7.64 16.61 0.12
CA MET A 266 6.27 16.70 0.62
C MET A 266 5.50 15.39 0.41
N GLY A 267 5.67 14.72 -0.74
CA GLY A 267 5.04 13.44 -1.05
C GLY A 267 5.55 12.30 -0.16
N LEU A 268 6.86 12.22 0.07
CA LEU A 268 7.45 11.26 1.02
C LEU A 268 6.86 11.43 2.42
N LEU A 269 6.74 12.67 2.88
CA LEU A 269 6.15 12.97 4.19
C LEU A 269 4.65 12.69 4.24
N ASP A 270 3.92 12.85 3.13
CA ASP A 270 2.49 12.49 3.05
C ASP A 270 2.29 10.98 3.21
N SER A 271 3.09 10.19 2.52
CA SER A 271 3.12 8.73 2.68
C SER A 271 3.47 8.31 4.12
N ARG A 272 4.50 8.93 4.71
CA ARG A 272 4.91 8.68 6.12
C ARG A 272 3.78 9.05 7.09
N ARG A 273 3.15 10.20 6.89
CA ARG A 273 2.01 10.67 7.68
C ARG A 273 0.84 9.70 7.66
N LEU A 274 0.46 9.20 6.49
CA LEU A 274 -0.61 8.21 6.34
C LEU A 274 -0.31 6.93 7.13
N ARG A 275 0.92 6.42 7.02
CA ARG A 275 1.34 5.18 7.69
C ARG A 275 1.36 5.34 9.22
N LEU A 276 1.87 6.46 9.72
CA LEU A 276 1.86 6.77 11.16
C LEU A 276 0.42 6.92 11.70
N ALA A 277 -0.45 7.60 10.97
CA ALA A 277 -1.86 7.68 11.30
C ALA A 277 -2.53 6.30 11.36
N ARG A 278 -2.21 5.40 10.42
CA ARG A 278 -2.71 4.02 10.42
C ARG A 278 -2.27 3.23 11.66
N VAL A 279 -1.02 3.38 12.12
CA VAL A 279 -0.57 2.75 13.37
C VAL A 279 -1.42 3.21 14.55
N MET A 280 -1.68 4.52 14.66
CA MET A 280 -2.50 5.08 15.74
C MET A 280 -3.94 4.62 15.66
N VAL A 281 -4.55 4.69 14.48
CA VAL A 281 -5.95 4.31 14.25
C VAL A 281 -6.15 2.83 14.56
N ASP A 282 -5.30 1.97 14.03
CA ASP A 282 -5.42 0.52 14.16
C ASP A 282 -5.28 0.08 15.63
N ILE A 283 -4.20 0.47 16.30
CA ILE A 283 -4.01 0.20 17.73
C ILE A 283 -5.11 0.87 18.55
N GLY A 284 -5.45 2.11 18.22
CA GLY A 284 -6.45 2.91 18.93
C GLY A 284 -7.82 2.25 18.94
N VAL A 285 -8.33 1.86 17.78
CA VAL A 285 -9.64 1.20 17.62
C VAL A 285 -9.66 -0.15 18.33
N HIS A 286 -8.65 -0.97 18.09
CA HIS A 286 -8.62 -2.33 18.64
C HIS A 286 -8.42 -2.38 20.16
N LEU A 287 -7.73 -1.40 20.75
CA LEU A 287 -7.49 -1.31 22.19
C LEU A 287 -8.44 -0.35 22.92
N GLY A 288 -9.29 0.39 22.19
CA GLY A 288 -10.20 1.38 22.77
C GLY A 288 -9.46 2.55 23.42
N LYS A 289 -8.34 3.01 22.81
CA LYS A 289 -7.58 4.15 23.32
C LYS A 289 -8.34 5.47 23.14
N CYS A 290 -8.01 6.47 23.96
CA CYS A 290 -8.51 7.83 23.75
C CYS A 290 -7.94 8.42 22.46
N THR A 291 -8.74 9.25 21.78
CA THR A 291 -8.24 10.05 20.64
C THR A 291 -7.23 11.09 21.11
N PRO A 292 -6.30 11.53 20.27
CA PRO A 292 -5.29 12.52 20.65
C PRO A 292 -5.88 13.83 21.17
N GLU A 293 -7.06 14.24 20.66
CA GLU A 293 -7.78 15.43 21.11
C GLU A 293 -8.50 15.24 22.45
N GLY A 294 -8.54 14.01 22.97
CA GLY A 294 -9.24 13.67 24.21
C GLY A 294 -10.76 13.81 24.14
N THR A 295 -11.32 13.85 22.94
CA THR A 295 -12.77 14.05 22.69
C THR A 295 -13.58 12.75 22.77
N GLY A 296 -12.92 11.59 22.89
CA GLY A 296 -13.55 10.29 22.96
C GLY A 296 -12.53 9.15 22.85
N THR A 297 -13.02 7.96 22.54
CA THR A 297 -12.21 6.80 22.20
C THR A 297 -12.19 6.57 20.70
N TRP A 298 -11.11 6.00 20.21
CA TRP A 298 -11.05 5.54 18.83
C TRP A 298 -12.16 4.52 18.55
N ASP A 299 -12.93 4.76 17.50
CA ASP A 299 -13.85 3.79 16.93
C ASP A 299 -13.74 3.79 15.38
N ALA A 300 -14.36 2.81 14.74
CA ALA A 300 -14.26 2.68 13.29
C ALA A 300 -14.95 3.84 12.53
N GLN A 301 -15.83 4.59 13.16
CA GLN A 301 -16.50 5.76 12.57
C GLN A 301 -15.61 7.00 12.63
N TYR A 302 -14.89 7.18 13.73
CA TYR A 302 -13.90 8.25 13.88
C TYR A 302 -12.65 8.02 13.01
N ALA A 303 -12.33 6.76 12.73
CA ALA A 303 -11.18 6.35 11.93
C ALA A 303 -11.33 6.57 10.40
N LYS A 304 -12.53 6.91 9.94
CA LYS A 304 -12.82 7.28 8.54
C LYS A 304 -12.54 8.75 8.27
#